data_fdd98e31f2b4685e709daa9411354527
#
_entry.id   fdd98e31f2b4685e709daa9411354527
#
_cell.length_a   1.000
_cell.length_b   1.000
_cell.length_c   1.000
_cell.angle_alpha   90.00
_cell.angle_beta   90.00
_cell.angle_gamma   90.00
#
_symmetry.space_group_name_H-M   'P 1'
#
loop_
_entity.id
_entity.type
_entity.pdbx_description
1 polymer ?
#
loop_
_entity_poly.entity_id
_entity_poly.type
_entity_poly.pdbx_seq_one_letter_code
_entity_poly.pdbx_strand_id
1 'polypeptide(L)'
;SNSLIHTQYDESGSIVIEKGENYFKFANPGNMRIPVAEAFKGGQSDPRNPLLHKMFSYLGYGERAGSGLSMINDVWKEKGWVIPEIEETFNPNRTTLILYTKENNSNHIDDYTENYTKNYTKNYTNYPDNINNTQRKIIEIINENPTITTKELAQKIENITLSGIKWNLKKLKENKIISREGNARKGRWIIL
;
A
#
# COMPACT_ATOMS: atom_id res chain seq x y z
N SER A 1 -9.97 11.12 12.50
CA SER A 1 -11.06 10.14 12.27
C SER A 1 -10.61 8.95 11.42
N ASN A 2 -9.95 9.16 10.25
CA ASN A 2 -9.58 8.08 9.32
C ASN A 2 -8.82 6.93 9.97
N SER A 3 -7.77 7.22 10.77
CA SER A 3 -7.01 6.16 11.44
C SER A 3 -7.88 5.29 12.35
N LEU A 4 -8.88 5.85 13.02
CA LEU A 4 -9.82 5.10 13.86
C LEU A 4 -10.80 4.28 13.00
N ILE A 5 -11.33 4.88 11.93
CA ILE A 5 -12.33 4.24 11.05
C ILE A 5 -11.72 3.06 10.29
N HIS A 6 -10.45 3.15 9.89
CA HIS A 6 -9.78 2.17 9.05
C HIS A 6 -8.85 1.21 9.82
N THR A 7 -8.70 1.37 11.14
CA THR A 7 -7.92 0.45 11.98
C THR A 7 -8.52 -0.95 11.99
N GLN A 8 -7.66 -1.94 11.87
CA GLN A 8 -7.96 -3.34 12.12
C GLN A 8 -7.71 -3.65 13.60
N TYR A 9 -8.77 -3.64 14.41
CA TYR A 9 -8.67 -3.74 15.88
C TYR A 9 -8.34 -5.14 16.40
N ASP A 10 -8.45 -6.15 15.58
CA ASP A 10 -8.06 -7.54 15.86
C ASP A 10 -6.60 -7.86 15.50
N GLU A 11 -5.90 -6.93 14.82
CA GLU A 11 -4.46 -7.01 14.59
C GLU A 11 -3.67 -6.46 15.79
N SER A 12 -2.45 -6.98 15.96
CA SER A 12 -1.52 -6.45 16.94
C SER A 12 -1.00 -5.07 16.57
N GLY A 13 -0.85 -4.20 17.58
CA GLY A 13 -0.32 -2.86 17.42
C GLY A 13 -1.32 -1.78 17.77
N SER A 14 -0.83 -0.54 17.83
CA SER A 14 -1.62 0.63 18.18
C SER A 14 -1.66 1.63 17.03
N ILE A 15 -2.65 2.52 17.05
CA ILE A 15 -2.66 3.72 16.22
C ILE A 15 -1.55 4.63 16.75
N VAL A 16 -0.68 5.08 15.85
CA VAL A 16 0.39 6.02 16.17
C VAL A 16 0.19 7.28 15.36
N ILE A 17 0.20 8.41 16.04
CA ILE A 17 0.21 9.74 15.41
C ILE A 17 1.49 10.43 15.85
N GLU A 18 2.31 10.77 14.89
CA GLU A 18 3.59 11.44 15.08
C GLU A 18 3.57 12.79 14.40
N LYS A 19 4.05 13.83 15.10
CA LYS A 19 4.28 15.16 14.54
C LYS A 19 5.77 15.41 14.52
N GLY A 20 6.36 15.46 13.32
CA GLY A 20 7.71 15.94 13.11
C GLY A 20 7.75 17.46 12.87
N GLU A 21 8.92 17.98 12.55
CA GLU A 21 9.10 19.39 12.23
C GLU A 21 8.34 19.79 10.95
N ASN A 22 8.44 18.96 9.91
CA ASN A 22 7.88 19.22 8.58
C ASN A 22 6.97 18.09 8.07
N TYR A 23 6.39 17.30 8.96
CA TYR A 23 5.44 16.24 8.58
C TYR A 23 4.52 15.85 9.74
N PHE A 24 3.39 15.24 9.35
CA PHE A 24 2.54 14.44 10.22
C PHE A 24 2.50 13.01 9.68
N LYS A 25 2.60 12.05 10.58
CA LYS A 25 2.52 10.63 10.27
C LYS A 25 1.37 10.00 11.04
N PHE A 26 0.51 9.30 10.32
CA PHE A 26 -0.65 8.61 10.88
C PHE A 26 -0.53 7.14 10.51
N ALA A 27 -0.29 6.29 11.48
CA ALA A 27 -0.11 4.87 11.25
C ALA A 27 -1.13 4.06 12.05
N ASN A 28 -1.80 3.10 11.39
CA ASN A 28 -2.80 2.24 12.02
C ASN A 28 -2.64 0.79 11.56
N PRO A 29 -2.98 -0.19 12.43
CA PRO A 29 -3.04 -1.60 12.06
C PRO A 29 -4.00 -1.87 10.89
N GLY A 30 -3.63 -2.81 10.02
CA GLY A 30 -4.36 -3.21 8.82
C GLY A 30 -3.92 -2.49 7.57
N ASN A 31 -4.03 -3.17 6.44
CA ASN A 31 -3.71 -2.63 5.11
C ASN A 31 -4.92 -1.93 4.48
N MET A 32 -4.69 -1.18 3.42
CA MET A 32 -5.75 -0.54 2.62
C MET A 32 -6.69 -1.61 2.06
N ARG A 33 -8.01 -1.33 2.07
CA ARG A 33 -9.04 -2.22 1.50
C ARG A 33 -9.37 -1.87 0.06
N ILE A 34 -8.99 -0.66 -0.35
CA ILE A 34 -9.05 -0.20 -1.74
C ILE A 34 -7.63 0.15 -2.20
N PRO A 35 -7.33 0.07 -3.50
CA PRO A 35 -6.03 0.49 -4.01
C PRO A 35 -5.69 1.93 -3.63
N VAL A 36 -4.44 2.19 -3.26
CA VAL A 36 -3.97 3.54 -2.86
C VAL A 36 -4.27 4.58 -3.94
N ALA A 37 -4.07 4.22 -5.21
CA ALA A 37 -4.36 5.11 -6.33
C ALA A 37 -5.85 5.50 -6.42
N GLU A 38 -6.76 4.55 -6.17
CA GLU A 38 -8.21 4.82 -6.14
C GLU A 38 -8.60 5.66 -4.92
N ALA A 39 -7.95 5.45 -3.77
CA ALA A 39 -8.17 6.26 -2.58
C ALA A 39 -7.81 7.74 -2.81
N PHE A 40 -6.74 8.03 -3.56
CA PHE A 40 -6.35 9.40 -3.93
C PHE A 40 -7.23 10.02 -5.02
N LYS A 41 -7.82 9.23 -5.91
CA LYS A 41 -8.82 9.74 -6.86
C LYS A 41 -10.12 10.16 -6.17
N GLY A 42 -10.45 9.52 -5.05
CA GLY A 42 -11.69 9.74 -4.31
C GLY A 42 -12.91 9.03 -4.93
N GLY A 43 -14.05 9.18 -4.27
CA GLY A 43 -15.32 8.60 -4.74
C GLY A 43 -15.57 7.16 -4.29
N GLN A 44 -14.55 6.45 -3.83
CA GLN A 44 -14.69 5.11 -3.23
C GLN A 44 -14.26 5.13 -1.77
N SER A 45 -14.98 4.39 -0.93
CA SER A 45 -14.64 4.19 0.47
C SER A 45 -15.11 2.81 0.92
N ASP A 46 -14.23 2.10 1.57
CA ASP A 46 -14.54 0.85 2.24
C ASP A 46 -14.08 0.93 3.70
N PRO A 47 -14.89 1.55 4.59
CA PRO A 47 -14.54 1.72 5.99
C PRO A 47 -14.49 0.36 6.69
N ARG A 48 -13.36 0.06 7.34
CA ARG A 48 -13.20 -1.18 8.11
C ARG A 48 -14.17 -1.22 9.31
N ASN A 49 -14.43 -0.05 9.90
CA ASN A 49 -15.33 0.10 11.04
C ASN A 49 -16.53 1.03 10.69
N PRO A 50 -17.57 0.51 10.01
CA PRO A 50 -18.67 1.32 9.51
C PRO A 50 -19.49 1.98 10.63
N LEU A 51 -19.55 1.41 11.83
CA LEU A 51 -20.22 2.05 12.97
C LEU A 51 -19.44 3.28 13.44
N LEU A 52 -18.11 3.20 13.53
CA LEU A 52 -17.28 4.38 13.85
C LEU A 52 -17.42 5.45 12.75
N HIS A 53 -17.41 5.04 11.48
CA HIS A 53 -17.64 5.98 10.38
C HIS A 53 -18.96 6.72 10.54
N LYS A 54 -20.06 6.00 10.83
CA LYS A 54 -21.37 6.59 11.09
C LYS A 54 -21.38 7.53 12.30
N MET A 55 -20.70 7.16 13.39
CA MET A 55 -20.57 8.05 14.56
C MET A 55 -19.85 9.35 14.22
N PHE A 56 -18.74 9.28 13.48
CA PHE A 56 -18.01 10.46 13.04
C PHE A 56 -18.80 11.33 12.08
N SER A 57 -19.62 10.74 11.19
CA SER A 57 -20.49 11.52 10.30
C SER A 57 -21.56 12.32 11.03
N TYR A 58 -22.10 11.82 12.15
CA TYR A 58 -23.00 12.58 13.01
C TYR A 58 -22.32 13.79 13.69
N LEU A 59 -21.01 13.75 13.85
CA LEU A 59 -20.20 14.85 14.36
C LEU A 59 -19.73 15.83 13.27
N GLY A 60 -20.17 15.64 12.02
CA GLY A 60 -19.74 16.44 10.86
C GLY A 60 -18.38 16.05 10.29
N TYR A 61 -17.84 14.90 10.69
CA TYR A 61 -16.57 14.39 10.14
C TYR A 61 -16.82 13.25 9.16
N GLY A 62 -16.37 13.39 7.91
CA GLY A 62 -16.46 12.32 6.91
C GLY A 62 -17.83 12.22 6.21
N GLU A 63 -18.47 13.35 5.95
CA GLU A 63 -19.80 13.43 5.30
C GLU A 63 -19.84 12.84 3.89
N ARG A 64 -18.71 12.88 3.15
CA ARG A 64 -18.61 12.29 1.82
C ARG A 64 -17.69 11.08 1.84
N ALA A 65 -18.24 9.91 1.61
CA ALA A 65 -17.47 8.68 1.51
C ALA A 65 -16.40 8.80 0.42
N GLY A 66 -15.16 8.49 0.77
CA GLY A 66 -14.04 8.46 -0.17
C GLY A 66 -13.46 9.81 -0.60
N SER A 67 -13.88 10.95 -0.02
CA SER A 67 -13.33 12.26 -0.38
C SER A 67 -12.12 12.71 0.44
N GLY A 68 -11.79 12.02 1.53
CA GLY A 68 -10.80 12.51 2.50
C GLY A 68 -9.38 12.63 1.92
N LEU A 69 -8.88 11.59 1.26
CA LEU A 69 -7.53 11.59 0.69
C LEU A 69 -7.42 12.46 -0.56
N SER A 70 -8.45 12.47 -1.44
CA SER A 70 -8.45 13.35 -2.60
C SER A 70 -8.43 14.82 -2.19
N MET A 71 -9.25 15.21 -1.21
CA MET A 71 -9.27 16.58 -0.67
C MET A 71 -7.91 16.97 -0.05
N ILE A 72 -7.29 16.09 0.71
CA ILE A 72 -5.94 16.33 1.26
C ILE A 72 -4.95 16.54 0.11
N ASN A 73 -4.97 15.68 -0.89
CA ASN A 73 -4.07 15.78 -2.05
C ASN A 73 -4.24 17.11 -2.81
N ASP A 74 -5.47 17.56 -3.01
CA ASP A 74 -5.78 18.82 -3.69
C ASP A 74 -5.27 20.03 -2.89
N VAL A 75 -5.49 20.04 -1.56
CA VAL A 75 -4.97 21.11 -0.67
C VAL A 75 -3.45 21.12 -0.66
N TRP A 76 -2.78 19.96 -0.65
CA TRP A 76 -1.32 19.88 -0.68
C TRP A 76 -0.74 20.41 -1.99
N LYS A 77 -1.37 20.08 -3.12
CA LYS A 77 -1.03 20.63 -4.44
C LYS A 77 -1.19 22.15 -4.51
N GLU A 78 -2.32 22.66 -4.00
CA GLU A 78 -2.60 24.10 -3.97
C GLU A 78 -1.54 24.87 -3.17
N LYS A 79 -1.05 24.26 -2.06
CA LYS A 79 0.01 24.84 -1.23
C LYS A 79 1.42 24.66 -1.78
N GLY A 80 1.60 23.92 -2.86
CA GLY A 80 2.92 23.57 -3.40
C GLY A 80 3.74 22.69 -2.45
N TRP A 81 3.10 21.95 -1.56
CA TRP A 81 3.77 21.05 -0.63
C TRP A 81 4.07 19.69 -1.26
N VAL A 82 5.01 18.95 -0.65
CA VAL A 82 5.28 17.57 -1.04
C VAL A 82 3.99 16.75 -0.89
N ILE A 83 3.60 16.06 -1.96
CA ILE A 83 2.33 15.29 -1.99
C ILE A 83 2.28 14.25 -0.87
N PRO A 84 1.07 13.97 -0.34
CA PRO A 84 0.87 12.95 0.67
C PRO A 84 1.29 11.56 0.20
N GLU A 85 1.88 10.78 1.10
CA GLU A 85 2.31 9.40 0.82
C GLU A 85 1.54 8.41 1.67
N ILE A 86 1.25 7.23 1.12
CA ILE A 86 0.73 6.09 1.85
C ILE A 86 1.71 4.93 1.71
N GLU A 87 2.21 4.47 2.85
CA GLU A 87 3.05 3.28 2.96
C GLU A 87 2.24 2.14 3.57
N GLU A 88 2.45 0.93 3.07
CA GLU A 88 1.88 -0.28 3.64
C GLU A 88 2.97 -1.27 4.02
N THR A 89 2.85 -1.84 5.21
CA THR A 89 3.66 -2.98 5.65
C THR A 89 2.77 -4.21 5.83
N PHE A 90 3.34 -5.41 5.68
CA PHE A 90 2.59 -6.67 5.66
C PHE A 90 3.08 -7.69 6.69
N ASN A 91 3.87 -7.26 7.64
CA ASN A 91 4.27 -8.08 8.79
C ASN A 91 4.93 -7.21 9.86
N PRO A 92 4.17 -6.61 10.75
CA PRO A 92 2.70 -6.63 10.87
C PRO A 92 2.00 -5.81 9.76
N ASN A 93 0.71 -6.15 9.52
CA ASN A 93 -0.12 -5.36 8.60
C ASN A 93 -0.32 -3.95 9.15
N ARG A 94 0.06 -2.95 8.37
CA ARG A 94 -0.02 -1.56 8.81
C ARG A 94 -0.11 -0.62 7.61
N THR A 95 -0.98 0.37 7.71
CA THR A 95 -1.05 1.51 6.79
C THR A 95 -0.51 2.74 7.48
N THR A 96 0.33 3.49 6.79
CA THR A 96 0.91 4.75 7.26
C THR A 96 0.65 5.85 6.23
N LEU A 97 -0.08 6.90 6.62
CA LEU A 97 -0.22 8.12 5.85
C LEU A 97 0.79 9.15 6.34
N ILE A 98 1.58 9.72 5.42
CA ILE A 98 2.55 10.76 5.70
C ILE A 98 2.12 12.04 4.98
N LEU A 99 1.97 13.10 5.73
CA LEU A 99 1.60 14.43 5.26
C LEU A 99 2.76 15.38 5.50
N TYR A 100 3.49 15.72 4.44
CA TYR A 100 4.60 16.67 4.53
C TYR A 100 4.08 18.10 4.52
N THR A 101 4.60 18.94 5.41
CA THR A 101 4.28 20.39 5.53
C THR A 101 5.46 21.26 5.08
N LYS A 102 6.16 20.82 4.05
CA LYS A 102 7.28 21.51 3.43
C LYS A 102 7.04 21.68 1.94
N GLU A 103 7.59 22.77 1.39
CA GLU A 103 7.51 23.04 -0.05
C GLU A 103 8.20 21.95 -0.87
N ASN A 104 7.62 21.66 -2.00
CA ASN A 104 8.21 20.79 -2.99
C ASN A 104 9.22 21.59 -3.83
N ASN A 105 10.48 21.64 -3.39
CA ASN A 105 11.55 22.36 -4.08
C ASN A 105 12.04 21.69 -5.37
N SER A 106 11.45 20.58 -5.77
CA SER A 106 11.74 19.97 -7.05
C SER A 106 10.89 20.64 -8.14
N ASN A 107 11.54 21.15 -9.19
CA ASN A 107 10.91 21.69 -10.41
C ASN A 107 10.12 20.63 -11.23
N HIS A 108 9.65 19.56 -10.59
CA HIS A 108 8.98 18.40 -11.16
C HIS A 108 7.62 18.13 -10.52
N ILE A 109 6.75 19.15 -10.43
CA ILE A 109 5.38 18.96 -9.93
C ILE A 109 4.60 17.99 -10.84
N ASP A 110 4.84 18.03 -12.15
CA ASP A 110 4.19 17.16 -13.12
C ASP A 110 4.77 15.74 -13.14
N ASP A 111 6.04 15.57 -12.79
CA ASP A 111 6.74 14.27 -12.84
C ASP A 111 6.37 13.37 -11.65
N TYR A 112 6.06 13.96 -10.47
CA TYR A 112 5.66 13.16 -9.30
C TYR A 112 4.26 12.56 -9.42
N THR A 113 3.29 13.32 -9.94
CA THR A 113 1.94 12.77 -10.19
C THR A 113 1.97 11.76 -11.34
N GLU A 114 2.75 12.02 -12.37
CA GLU A 114 2.94 11.11 -13.49
C GLU A 114 3.78 9.90 -13.11
N ASN A 115 4.85 10.07 -12.31
CA ASN A 115 5.67 8.96 -11.81
C ASN A 115 4.98 8.17 -10.69
N TYR A 116 4.21 8.80 -9.80
CA TYR A 116 3.35 8.08 -8.86
C TYR A 116 2.27 7.32 -9.62
N THR A 117 1.58 7.95 -10.54
CA THR A 117 0.62 7.29 -11.42
C THR A 117 1.31 6.31 -12.37
N LYS A 118 2.48 6.63 -12.93
CA LYS A 118 3.25 5.72 -13.80
C LYS A 118 3.89 4.56 -13.04
N ASN A 119 4.45 4.79 -11.85
CA ASN A 119 4.98 3.70 -11.03
C ASN A 119 3.87 2.84 -10.45
N TYR A 120 2.76 3.44 -10.03
CA TYR A 120 1.56 2.69 -9.64
C TYR A 120 0.88 2.07 -10.86
N THR A 121 0.69 2.74 -11.99
CA THR A 121 0.07 2.16 -13.20
C THR A 121 0.99 1.20 -13.94
N LYS A 122 2.30 1.42 -14.02
CA LYS A 122 3.22 0.42 -14.58
C LYS A 122 3.23 -0.89 -13.81
N ASN A 123 3.00 -0.81 -12.48
CA ASN A 123 2.93 -2.00 -11.64
C ASN A 123 1.52 -2.61 -11.56
N TYR A 124 0.46 -1.89 -11.99
CA TYR A 124 -0.93 -2.31 -11.81
C TYR A 124 -1.62 -2.82 -13.09
N THR A 125 -1.03 -2.63 -14.26
CA THR A 125 -1.74 -2.94 -15.52
C THR A 125 -1.79 -4.42 -15.89
N ASN A 126 -1.16 -5.32 -15.13
CA ASN A 126 -1.10 -6.75 -15.48
C ASN A 126 -1.39 -7.74 -14.34
N TYR A 127 -1.80 -7.29 -13.15
CA TYR A 127 -2.05 -8.23 -12.06
C TYR A 127 -3.49 -8.14 -11.55
N PRO A 128 -4.12 -9.29 -11.17
CA PRO A 128 -5.44 -9.31 -10.56
C PRO A 128 -5.51 -8.45 -9.27
N ASP A 129 -6.67 -7.83 -9.00
CA ASP A 129 -6.92 -6.91 -7.88
C ASP A 129 -6.65 -7.49 -6.48
N ASN A 130 -6.40 -8.77 -6.36
CA ASN A 130 -6.20 -9.50 -5.10
C ASN A 130 -4.73 -9.73 -4.71
N ILE A 131 -3.77 -9.04 -5.37
CA ILE A 131 -2.33 -9.18 -5.08
C ILE A 131 -1.84 -8.04 -4.19
N ASN A 132 -1.24 -8.37 -3.05
CA ASN A 132 -0.61 -7.40 -2.15
C ASN A 132 0.77 -6.94 -2.65
N ASN A 133 1.31 -5.83 -2.07
CA ASN A 133 2.59 -5.25 -2.51
C ASN A 133 3.79 -6.20 -2.34
N THR A 134 3.79 -7.05 -1.31
CA THR A 134 4.84 -8.07 -1.16
C THR A 134 4.78 -9.10 -2.28
N GLN A 135 3.59 -9.52 -2.65
CA GLN A 135 3.38 -10.44 -3.77
C GLN A 135 3.82 -9.83 -5.10
N ARG A 136 3.58 -8.53 -5.30
CA ARG A 136 4.08 -7.79 -6.48
C ARG A 136 5.60 -7.74 -6.52
N LYS A 137 6.25 -7.36 -5.42
CA LYS A 137 7.72 -7.40 -5.33
C LYS A 137 8.28 -8.79 -5.60
N ILE A 138 7.62 -9.83 -5.11
CA ILE A 138 8.00 -11.22 -5.40
C ILE A 138 7.90 -11.51 -6.90
N ILE A 139 6.83 -11.08 -7.57
CA ILE A 139 6.63 -11.29 -9.01
C ILE A 139 7.67 -10.52 -9.83
N GLU A 140 7.94 -9.26 -9.47
CA GLU A 140 8.98 -8.43 -10.11
C GLU A 140 10.35 -9.10 -10.03
N ILE A 141 10.74 -9.54 -8.84
CA ILE A 141 12.03 -10.23 -8.64
C ILE A 141 12.07 -11.58 -9.38
N ILE A 142 10.96 -12.30 -9.44
CA ILE A 142 10.83 -13.55 -10.22
C ILE A 142 10.95 -13.26 -11.72
N ASN A 143 10.37 -12.16 -12.20
CA ASN A 143 10.46 -11.76 -13.61
C ASN A 143 11.91 -11.42 -14.01
N GLU A 144 12.66 -10.77 -13.13
CA GLU A 144 14.09 -10.47 -13.33
C GLU A 144 14.98 -11.73 -13.21
N ASN A 145 14.65 -12.61 -12.27
CA ASN A 145 15.39 -13.85 -12.02
C ASN A 145 14.45 -15.03 -11.77
N PRO A 146 14.01 -15.73 -12.82
CA PRO A 146 13.07 -16.86 -12.69
C PRO A 146 13.61 -18.04 -11.89
N THR A 147 14.91 -18.13 -11.67
CA THR A 147 15.55 -19.24 -10.91
C THR A 147 15.73 -18.92 -9.43
N ILE A 148 15.35 -17.72 -8.99
CA ILE A 148 15.55 -17.25 -7.63
C ILE A 148 14.95 -18.21 -6.60
N THR A 149 15.71 -18.45 -5.53
CA THR A 149 15.26 -19.30 -4.41
C THR A 149 14.42 -18.52 -3.42
N THR A 150 13.61 -19.24 -2.63
CA THR A 150 12.83 -18.63 -1.55
C THR A 150 13.69 -17.93 -0.49
N LYS A 151 14.92 -18.42 -0.27
CA LYS A 151 15.88 -17.78 0.65
C LYS A 151 16.39 -16.46 0.10
N GLU A 152 16.76 -16.42 -1.17
CA GLU A 152 17.21 -15.20 -1.84
C GLU A 152 16.08 -14.16 -1.93
N LEU A 153 14.83 -14.57 -2.17
CA LEU A 153 13.67 -13.69 -2.08
C LEU A 153 13.55 -13.04 -0.69
N ALA A 154 13.74 -13.82 0.38
CA ALA A 154 13.69 -13.30 1.75
C ALA A 154 14.85 -12.35 2.09
N GLN A 155 15.98 -12.44 1.37
CA GLN A 155 17.10 -11.52 1.53
C GLN A 155 16.92 -10.22 0.73
N LYS A 156 16.23 -10.29 -0.42
CA LYS A 156 16.01 -9.13 -1.30
C LYS A 156 14.84 -8.26 -0.89
N ILE A 157 13.87 -8.83 -0.18
CA ILE A 157 12.69 -8.09 0.27
C ILE A 157 12.87 -7.76 1.75
N GLU A 158 12.98 -6.48 2.04
CA GLU A 158 13.09 -5.99 3.41
C GLU A 158 11.83 -6.27 4.23
N ASN A 159 12.02 -6.45 5.55
CA ASN A 159 10.95 -6.60 6.53
C ASN A 159 10.02 -7.81 6.32
N ILE A 160 10.49 -8.88 5.66
CA ILE A 160 9.74 -10.12 5.53
C ILE A 160 10.54 -11.33 5.99
N THR A 161 9.90 -12.24 6.71
CA THR A 161 10.51 -13.50 7.12
C THR A 161 10.47 -14.54 6.01
N LEU A 162 11.33 -15.56 6.07
CA LEU A 162 11.28 -16.70 5.16
C LEU A 162 9.90 -17.39 5.14
N SER A 163 9.23 -17.44 6.30
CA SER A 163 7.87 -17.97 6.41
C SER A 163 6.85 -17.09 5.69
N GLY A 164 6.99 -15.76 5.80
CA GLY A 164 6.17 -14.79 5.07
C GLY A 164 6.32 -14.92 3.55
N ILE A 165 7.56 -15.09 3.05
CA ILE A 165 7.79 -15.36 1.61
C ILE A 165 7.12 -16.67 1.18
N LYS A 166 7.27 -17.76 1.95
CA LYS A 166 6.62 -19.04 1.64
C LYS A 166 5.12 -18.92 1.57
N TRP A 167 4.51 -18.18 2.51
CA TRP A 167 3.07 -17.94 2.52
C TRP A 167 2.61 -17.16 1.28
N ASN A 168 3.31 -16.06 0.92
CA ASN A 168 2.98 -15.27 -0.27
C ASN A 168 3.15 -16.07 -1.57
N LEU A 169 4.23 -16.85 -1.71
CA LEU A 169 4.40 -17.76 -2.85
C LEU A 169 3.30 -18.81 -2.95
N LYS A 170 2.82 -19.33 -1.80
CA LYS A 170 1.70 -20.26 -1.75
C LYS A 170 0.43 -19.58 -2.27
N LYS A 171 0.12 -18.37 -1.80
CA LYS A 171 -1.05 -17.59 -2.24
C LYS A 171 -0.99 -17.25 -3.73
N LEU A 172 0.16 -16.84 -4.24
CA LEU A 172 0.35 -16.58 -5.67
C LEU A 172 0.11 -17.82 -6.55
N LYS A 173 0.50 -19.01 -6.06
CA LYS A 173 0.20 -20.28 -6.74
C LYS A 173 -1.26 -20.65 -6.68
N GLU A 174 -1.91 -20.53 -5.51
CA GLU A 174 -3.35 -20.79 -5.33
C GLU A 174 -4.19 -19.91 -6.25
N ASN A 175 -3.78 -18.66 -6.44
CA ASN A 175 -4.42 -17.68 -7.33
C ASN A 175 -4.02 -17.85 -8.81
N LYS A 176 -3.23 -18.88 -9.16
CA LYS A 176 -2.76 -19.16 -10.54
C LYS A 176 -2.03 -17.99 -11.19
N ILE A 177 -1.28 -17.22 -10.41
CA ILE A 177 -0.49 -16.06 -10.89
C ILE A 177 0.93 -16.50 -11.22
N ILE A 178 1.47 -17.42 -10.43
CA ILE A 178 2.77 -18.02 -10.68
C ILE A 178 2.66 -19.54 -10.62
N SER A 179 3.54 -20.20 -11.35
CA SER A 179 3.79 -21.63 -11.24
C SER A 179 5.29 -21.90 -11.07
N ARG A 180 5.64 -23.13 -10.77
CA ARG A 180 7.06 -23.54 -10.72
C ARG A 180 7.27 -24.79 -11.56
N GLU A 181 8.12 -24.69 -12.54
CA GLU A 181 8.59 -25.82 -13.35
C GLU A 181 9.88 -26.40 -12.77
N GLY A 182 10.05 -27.72 -12.86
CA GLY A 182 11.24 -28.42 -12.42
C GLY A 182 11.25 -28.80 -10.94
N ASN A 183 12.39 -29.26 -10.47
CA ASN A 183 12.57 -29.70 -9.09
C ASN A 183 13.00 -28.56 -8.15
N ALA A 184 13.07 -28.86 -6.83
CA ALA A 184 13.40 -27.87 -5.82
C ALA A 184 14.80 -27.22 -5.98
N ARG A 185 15.74 -27.89 -6.67
CA ARG A 185 17.14 -27.44 -6.83
C ARG A 185 17.40 -26.74 -8.16
N LYS A 186 16.67 -27.09 -9.24
CA LYS A 186 16.87 -26.60 -10.61
C LYS A 186 15.57 -26.08 -11.24
N GLY A 187 14.56 -25.82 -10.44
CA GLY A 187 13.28 -25.33 -10.95
C GLY A 187 13.29 -23.83 -11.19
N ARG A 188 12.46 -23.38 -12.13
CA ARG A 188 12.21 -21.97 -12.41
C ARG A 188 10.77 -21.59 -12.10
N TRP A 189 10.57 -20.35 -11.76
CA TRP A 189 9.27 -19.73 -11.62
C TRP A 189 8.74 -19.29 -12.98
N ILE A 190 7.46 -19.42 -13.19
CA ILE A 190 6.75 -18.95 -14.38
C ILE A 190 5.62 -18.04 -13.90
N ILE A 191 5.50 -16.86 -14.50
CA ILE A 191 4.36 -15.96 -14.34
C ILE A 191 3.34 -16.39 -15.39
N LEU A 192 2.08 -16.62 -14.95
CA LEU A 192 1.00 -17.16 -15.77
C LEU A 192 0.13 -16.06 -16.36
#